data_3f751c31d6331c708be8230520e22423
#
_entry.id   3f751c31d6331c708be8230520e22423
#
_cell.length_a   1.000
_cell.length_b   1.000
_cell.length_c   1.000
_cell.angle_alpha   90.00
_cell.angle_beta   90.00
_cell.angle_gamma   90.00
#
_symmetry.space_group_name_H-M   'P 1'
#
loop_
_entity.id
_entity.type
_entity.pdbx_description
1 polymer ?
#
loop_
_entity_poly.entity_id
_entity_poly.type
_entity_poly.pdbx_seq_one_letter_code
_entity_poly.pdbx_strand_id
1 'polypeptide(L)'
;MDKYSFKEMNDTILKRLVDEKEEEYLSKKRAKELFDKNIFLKFEIGTFKGLQAIHQYLFQDCFKTAGLIRNHDIKKGDTFFCKAMYLKDNLKTVSNMKDGTFEDIVDKYVEMNIMHPFYEGNGRATRIWLDLLLIKKLGKCVNWQKINKEDYLSAMKRSIINSLEIKILLKENLTSNISNRDVFMSNINQSYRYENMSNYDIHNLDNKFELKEKKSKK
;
A
#
# COMPACT_ATOMS: atom_id res chain seq x y z
N MET A 1 -26.52 -7.41 11.83
CA MET A 1 -25.16 -7.77 12.27
C MET A 1 -24.47 -6.46 12.62
N ASP A 2 -24.19 -6.25 13.89
CA ASP A 2 -23.71 -5.00 14.43
C ASP A 2 -22.34 -4.59 13.88
N LYS A 3 -22.19 -3.30 13.55
CA LYS A 3 -20.96 -2.69 13.04
C LYS A 3 -19.76 -2.87 14.01
N TYR A 4 -20.04 -3.05 15.29
CA TYR A 4 -19.06 -3.29 16.35
C TYR A 4 -18.51 -4.72 16.34
N SER A 5 -19.31 -5.73 16.06
CA SER A 5 -18.86 -7.13 16.01
C SER A 5 -17.91 -7.40 14.83
N PHE A 6 -18.05 -6.65 13.73
CA PHE A 6 -17.18 -6.78 12.56
C PHE A 6 -15.80 -6.15 12.79
N LYS A 7 -15.74 -5.04 13.53
CA LYS A 7 -14.47 -4.37 13.90
C LYS A 7 -13.66 -5.21 14.89
N GLU A 8 -14.30 -5.72 15.94
CA GLU A 8 -13.66 -6.57 16.94
C GLU A 8 -13.15 -7.89 16.35
N MET A 9 -13.90 -8.49 15.43
CA MET A 9 -13.47 -9.69 14.70
C MET A 9 -12.26 -9.41 13.81
N ASN A 10 -12.23 -8.26 13.12
CA ASN A 10 -11.10 -7.84 12.30
C ASN A 10 -9.85 -7.58 13.15
N ASP A 11 -9.97 -6.91 14.29
CA ASP A 11 -8.85 -6.62 15.18
C ASP A 11 -8.25 -7.90 15.78
N THR A 12 -9.10 -8.89 16.09
CA THR A 12 -8.66 -10.22 16.54
C THR A 12 -7.92 -10.98 15.46
N ILE A 13 -8.41 -10.92 14.21
CA ILE A 13 -7.78 -11.60 13.06
C ILE A 13 -6.45 -10.92 12.68
N LEU A 14 -6.43 -9.58 12.65
CA LEU A 14 -5.22 -8.79 12.39
C LEU A 14 -4.16 -8.95 13.47
N LYS A 15 -4.58 -9.32 14.68
CA LYS A 15 -3.71 -9.26 15.87
C LYS A 15 -3.03 -7.89 15.95
N ARG A 16 -3.89 -6.85 15.94
CA ARG A 16 -3.48 -5.45 16.00
C ARG A 16 -2.67 -5.19 17.27
N LEU A 17 -1.55 -4.48 17.14
CA LEU A 17 -0.64 -4.14 18.24
C LEU A 17 -0.91 -2.74 18.79
N VAL A 18 -1.48 -1.86 17.97
CA VAL A 18 -1.67 -0.43 18.21
C VAL A 18 -3.04 0.03 17.68
N ASP A 19 -3.54 1.17 18.12
CA ASP A 19 -4.76 1.76 17.57
C ASP A 19 -4.56 2.31 16.14
N GLU A 20 -5.66 2.70 15.47
CA GLU A 20 -5.61 3.19 14.07
C GLU A 20 -4.78 4.48 13.93
N LYS A 21 -4.77 5.33 14.94
CA LYS A 21 -4.02 6.58 14.92
C LYS A 21 -2.52 6.33 15.08
N GLU A 22 -2.16 5.43 15.97
CA GLU A 22 -0.78 5.01 16.17
C GLU A 22 -0.28 4.18 14.97
N GLU A 23 -1.14 3.35 14.36
CA GLU A 23 -0.85 2.67 13.11
C GLU A 23 -0.47 3.64 12.00
N GLU A 24 -1.25 4.73 11.81
CA GLU A 24 -0.93 5.75 10.82
C GLU A 24 0.46 6.33 11.04
N TYR A 25 0.78 6.68 12.29
CA TYR A 25 2.09 7.25 12.64
C TYR A 25 3.23 6.26 12.36
N LEU A 26 3.15 5.06 12.91
CA LEU A 26 4.22 4.06 12.82
C LEU A 26 4.46 3.61 11.38
N SER A 27 3.40 3.33 10.64
CA SER A 27 3.54 2.89 9.26
C SER A 27 4.03 4.01 8.32
N LYS A 28 3.65 5.27 8.54
CA LYS A 28 4.24 6.42 7.83
C LYS A 28 5.72 6.60 8.16
N LYS A 29 6.11 6.44 9.43
CA LYS A 29 7.52 6.48 9.85
C LYS A 29 8.33 5.40 9.13
N ARG A 30 7.81 4.17 9.04
CA ARG A 30 8.44 3.09 8.28
C ARG A 30 8.53 3.39 6.78
N ALA A 31 7.48 3.99 6.19
CA ALA A 31 7.52 4.42 4.78
C ALA A 31 8.60 5.49 4.52
N LYS A 32 8.76 6.45 5.43
CA LYS A 32 9.84 7.44 5.39
C LYS A 32 11.21 6.78 5.46
N GLU A 33 11.42 5.87 6.41
CA GLU A 33 12.68 5.13 6.55
C GLU A 33 12.98 4.25 5.32
N LEU A 34 11.95 3.63 4.73
CA LEU A 34 12.09 2.80 3.53
C LEU A 34 12.78 3.57 2.41
N PHE A 35 12.42 4.85 2.23
CA PHE A 35 13.00 5.73 1.24
C PHE A 35 14.34 6.33 1.70
N ASP A 36 14.38 6.97 2.88
CA ASP A 36 15.55 7.70 3.38
C ASP A 36 16.78 6.79 3.55
N LYS A 37 16.56 5.50 3.86
CA LYS A 37 17.63 4.50 4.03
C LYS A 37 17.79 3.57 2.83
N ASN A 38 17.09 3.83 1.71
CA ASN A 38 17.09 2.99 0.50
C ASN A 38 16.84 1.50 0.77
N ILE A 39 16.00 1.18 1.75
CA ILE A 39 15.75 -0.21 2.17
C ILE A 39 15.12 -1.03 1.05
N PHE A 40 14.30 -0.39 0.20
CA PHE A 40 13.64 -1.01 -0.94
C PHE A 40 14.63 -1.64 -1.95
N LEU A 41 15.89 -1.22 -1.97
CA LEU A 41 16.92 -1.83 -2.84
C LEU A 41 17.18 -3.31 -2.52
N LYS A 42 16.82 -3.76 -1.32
CA LYS A 42 16.94 -5.16 -0.89
C LYS A 42 15.74 -6.02 -1.31
N PHE A 43 14.68 -5.41 -1.87
CA PHE A 43 13.44 -6.10 -2.18
C PHE A 43 13.38 -6.56 -3.65
N GLU A 44 12.73 -7.66 -3.89
CA GLU A 44 12.51 -8.22 -5.23
C GLU A 44 11.35 -7.49 -5.93
N ILE A 45 11.62 -6.22 -6.35
CA ILE A 45 10.62 -5.35 -6.94
C ILE A 45 10.03 -5.95 -8.23
N GLY A 46 8.69 -5.90 -8.33
CA GLY A 46 7.92 -6.45 -9.45
C GLY A 46 7.34 -7.84 -9.18
N THR A 47 7.67 -8.46 -8.04
CA THR A 47 7.13 -9.76 -7.63
C THR A 47 6.24 -9.62 -6.38
N PHE A 48 5.48 -10.68 -6.08
CA PHE A 48 4.75 -10.75 -4.79
C PHE A 48 5.71 -10.72 -3.59
N LYS A 49 6.88 -11.36 -3.70
CA LYS A 49 7.90 -11.30 -2.65
C LYS A 49 8.32 -9.87 -2.32
N GLY A 50 8.48 -9.03 -3.34
CA GLY A 50 8.78 -7.61 -3.15
C GLY A 50 7.63 -6.87 -2.45
N LEU A 51 6.39 -7.12 -2.86
CA LEU A 51 5.21 -6.55 -2.19
C LEU A 51 5.09 -7.03 -0.74
N GLN A 52 5.34 -8.30 -0.49
CA GLN A 52 5.34 -8.89 0.86
C GLN A 52 6.38 -8.24 1.77
N ALA A 53 7.59 -8.01 1.26
CA ALA A 53 8.65 -7.33 2.01
C ALA A 53 8.30 -5.86 2.32
N ILE A 54 7.71 -5.14 1.36
CA ILE A 54 7.20 -3.78 1.58
C ILE A 54 6.14 -3.79 2.68
N HIS A 55 5.13 -4.65 2.56
CA HIS A 55 4.04 -4.74 3.53
C HIS A 55 4.55 -5.08 4.94
N GLN A 56 5.42 -6.09 5.05
CA GLN A 56 6.03 -6.46 6.32
C GLN A 56 6.80 -5.29 6.93
N TYR A 57 7.61 -4.60 6.15
CA TYR A 57 8.40 -3.47 6.62
C TYR A 57 7.53 -2.31 7.11
N LEU A 58 6.46 -1.99 6.39
CA LEU A 58 5.55 -0.90 6.76
C LEU A 58 4.80 -1.18 8.06
N PHE A 59 4.34 -2.42 8.25
CA PHE A 59 3.33 -2.74 9.26
C PHE A 59 3.82 -3.65 10.39
N GLN A 60 5.12 -3.98 10.46
CA GLN A 60 5.69 -4.87 11.48
C GLN A 60 5.44 -4.41 12.92
N ASP A 61 5.30 -3.10 13.14
CA ASP A 61 5.02 -2.53 14.45
C ASP A 61 3.51 -2.33 14.70
N CYS A 62 2.68 -2.58 13.67
CA CYS A 62 1.23 -2.34 13.70
C CYS A 62 0.43 -3.63 13.84
N PHE A 63 0.84 -4.71 13.15
CA PHE A 63 0.13 -5.99 13.10
C PHE A 63 1.08 -7.17 13.24
N LYS A 64 0.70 -8.17 14.05
CA LYS A 64 1.42 -9.46 14.07
C LYS A 64 1.32 -10.20 12.73
N THR A 65 0.33 -9.85 11.91
CA THR A 65 0.11 -10.43 10.57
C THR A 65 0.81 -9.66 9.46
N ALA A 66 1.68 -8.71 9.76
CA ALA A 66 2.45 -7.97 8.75
C ALA A 66 3.22 -8.92 7.82
N GLY A 67 3.00 -8.79 6.51
CA GLY A 67 3.61 -9.66 5.50
C GLY A 67 2.98 -11.05 5.37
N LEU A 68 2.06 -11.47 6.22
CA LEU A 68 1.41 -12.77 6.12
C LEU A 68 0.25 -12.74 5.12
N ILE A 69 0.20 -13.76 4.25
CA ILE A 69 -0.96 -13.95 3.36
C ILE A 69 -2.17 -14.32 4.20
N ARG A 70 -3.29 -13.64 3.94
CA ARG A 70 -4.57 -13.95 4.60
C ARG A 70 -5.08 -15.35 4.26
N ASN A 71 -5.77 -15.97 5.18
CA ASN A 71 -6.33 -17.31 5.04
C ASN A 71 -7.87 -17.33 5.02
N HIS A 72 -8.52 -16.16 4.90
CA HIS A 72 -9.98 -16.05 4.75
C HIS A 72 -10.34 -15.03 3.66
N ASP A 73 -11.56 -15.15 3.15
CA ASP A 73 -12.08 -14.27 2.12
C ASP A 73 -12.39 -12.89 2.70
N ILE A 74 -12.11 -11.85 1.91
CA ILE A 74 -12.37 -10.46 2.28
C ILE A 74 -13.12 -9.72 1.17
N LYS A 75 -13.86 -8.70 1.56
CA LYS A 75 -14.55 -7.77 0.67
C LYS A 75 -14.44 -6.34 1.19
N LYS A 76 -14.52 -5.35 0.31
CA LYS A 76 -14.61 -3.94 0.65
C LYS A 76 -15.81 -3.33 -0.07
N GLY A 77 -16.85 -2.98 0.68
CA GLY A 77 -18.17 -2.67 0.10
C GLY A 77 -18.69 -3.83 -0.72
N ASP A 78 -19.00 -3.61 -2.00
CA ASP A 78 -19.48 -4.63 -2.95
C ASP A 78 -18.36 -5.33 -3.72
N THR A 79 -17.11 -4.95 -3.49
CA THR A 79 -15.96 -5.54 -4.19
C THR A 79 -15.47 -6.77 -3.46
N PHE A 80 -15.54 -7.94 -4.13
CA PHE A 80 -14.93 -9.17 -3.67
C PHE A 80 -13.52 -9.28 -4.25
N PHE A 81 -12.56 -9.62 -3.37
CA PHE A 81 -11.19 -9.90 -3.77
C PHE A 81 -10.99 -11.39 -4.04
N CYS A 82 -9.81 -11.78 -4.53
CA CYS A 82 -9.47 -13.17 -4.77
C CYS A 82 -9.77 -14.02 -3.53
N LYS A 83 -10.41 -15.19 -3.73
CA LYS A 83 -10.66 -16.12 -2.63
C LYS A 83 -9.34 -16.61 -2.02
N ALA A 84 -9.30 -16.72 -0.69
CA ALA A 84 -8.09 -17.08 0.03
C ALA A 84 -7.45 -18.38 -0.44
N MET A 85 -8.26 -19.38 -0.79
CA MET A 85 -7.81 -20.69 -1.27
C MET A 85 -7.01 -20.63 -2.57
N TYR A 86 -7.22 -19.59 -3.41
CA TYR A 86 -6.51 -19.44 -4.70
C TYR A 86 -5.33 -18.46 -4.63
N LEU A 87 -5.16 -17.72 -3.52
CA LEU A 87 -4.15 -16.68 -3.42
C LEU A 87 -2.75 -17.17 -3.74
N LYS A 88 -2.34 -18.30 -3.16
CA LYS A 88 -0.97 -18.79 -3.27
C LYS A 88 -0.55 -19.05 -4.71
N ASP A 89 -1.43 -19.61 -5.52
CA ASP A 89 -1.12 -19.94 -6.91
C ASP A 89 -1.31 -18.73 -7.84
N ASN A 90 -2.36 -17.93 -7.62
CA ASN A 90 -2.59 -16.72 -8.40
C ASN A 90 -1.48 -15.67 -8.17
N LEU A 91 -0.95 -15.53 -6.96
CA LEU A 91 0.17 -14.62 -6.67
C LEU A 91 1.46 -15.01 -7.44
N LYS A 92 1.69 -16.30 -7.70
CA LYS A 92 2.78 -16.73 -8.57
C LYS A 92 2.52 -16.30 -10.02
N THR A 93 1.28 -16.50 -10.49
CA THR A 93 0.88 -16.08 -11.85
C THR A 93 1.06 -14.58 -12.04
N VAL A 94 0.54 -13.76 -11.11
CA VAL A 94 0.68 -12.30 -11.16
C VAL A 94 2.16 -11.87 -11.09
N SER A 95 2.97 -12.54 -10.27
CA SER A 95 4.41 -12.25 -10.19
C SER A 95 5.12 -12.43 -11.53
N ASN A 96 4.68 -13.40 -12.34
CA ASN A 96 5.25 -13.74 -13.65
C ASN A 96 4.63 -12.96 -14.82
N MET A 97 3.63 -12.12 -14.59
CA MET A 97 3.08 -11.26 -15.65
C MET A 97 4.15 -10.33 -16.22
N LYS A 98 4.00 -9.97 -17.49
CA LYS A 98 4.86 -8.99 -18.17
C LYS A 98 4.86 -7.66 -17.41
N ASP A 99 5.98 -6.96 -17.45
CA ASP A 99 6.17 -5.65 -16.85
C ASP A 99 7.18 -4.80 -17.66
N GLY A 100 7.20 -5.01 -18.98
CA GLY A 100 8.12 -4.31 -19.88
C GLY A 100 7.62 -2.93 -20.31
N THR A 101 6.31 -2.74 -20.38
CA THR A 101 5.68 -1.47 -20.78
C THR A 101 4.89 -0.87 -19.62
N PHE A 102 4.49 0.39 -19.76
CA PHE A 102 3.60 1.03 -18.77
C PHE A 102 2.27 0.28 -18.67
N GLU A 103 1.70 -0.11 -19.79
CA GLU A 103 0.45 -0.85 -19.88
C GLU A 103 0.55 -2.21 -19.17
N ASP A 104 1.62 -2.97 -19.40
CA ASP A 104 1.90 -4.23 -18.71
C ASP A 104 2.00 -4.05 -17.18
N ILE A 105 2.71 -3.00 -16.74
CA ILE A 105 2.90 -2.69 -15.32
C ILE A 105 1.56 -2.36 -14.65
N VAL A 106 0.71 -1.57 -15.31
CA VAL A 106 -0.60 -1.22 -14.74
C VAL A 106 -1.53 -2.41 -14.72
N ASP A 107 -1.54 -3.28 -15.75
CA ASP A 107 -2.31 -4.53 -15.71
C ASP A 107 -1.85 -5.44 -14.56
N LYS A 108 -0.55 -5.60 -14.38
CA LYS A 108 0.02 -6.35 -13.26
C LYS A 108 -0.34 -5.73 -11.90
N TYR A 109 -0.39 -4.42 -11.81
CA TYR A 109 -0.83 -3.69 -10.61
C TYR A 109 -2.31 -3.94 -10.30
N VAL A 110 -3.18 -3.90 -11.31
CA VAL A 110 -4.61 -4.19 -11.17
C VAL A 110 -4.81 -5.61 -10.66
N GLU A 111 -4.16 -6.59 -11.27
CA GLU A 111 -4.23 -7.98 -10.84
C GLU A 111 -3.71 -8.17 -9.41
N MET A 112 -2.60 -7.54 -9.04
CA MET A 112 -2.09 -7.60 -7.67
C MET A 112 -3.07 -6.96 -6.67
N ASN A 113 -3.77 -5.89 -7.06
CA ASN A 113 -4.81 -5.28 -6.23
C ASN A 113 -6.05 -6.19 -6.10
N ILE A 114 -6.42 -6.92 -7.15
CA ILE A 114 -7.50 -7.93 -7.09
C ILE A 114 -7.13 -9.07 -6.14
N MET A 115 -5.88 -9.48 -6.12
CA MET A 115 -5.40 -10.50 -5.16
C MET A 115 -5.62 -10.06 -3.72
N HIS A 116 -5.34 -8.81 -3.37
CA HIS A 116 -5.51 -8.24 -2.02
C HIS A 116 -4.99 -9.18 -0.95
N PRO A 117 -3.68 -9.53 -0.98
CA PRO A 117 -3.17 -10.73 -0.30
C PRO A 117 -3.08 -10.62 1.22
N PHE A 118 -3.13 -9.42 1.79
CA PHE A 118 -2.95 -9.20 3.21
C PHE A 118 -4.29 -8.93 3.91
N TYR A 119 -4.27 -9.00 5.23
CA TYR A 119 -5.45 -8.73 6.06
C TYR A 119 -5.84 -7.25 6.07
N GLU A 120 -4.87 -6.34 6.08
CA GLU A 120 -5.03 -4.87 6.05
C GLU A 120 -3.83 -4.25 5.33
N GLY A 121 -3.88 -2.95 4.98
CA GLY A 121 -2.75 -2.21 4.42
C GLY A 121 -2.40 -2.50 2.96
N ASN A 122 -3.21 -3.31 2.26
CA ASN A 122 -2.95 -3.72 0.88
C ASN A 122 -2.75 -2.51 -0.05
N GLY A 123 -3.68 -1.56 -0.05
CA GLY A 123 -3.60 -0.38 -0.94
C GLY A 123 -2.34 0.45 -0.70
N ARG A 124 -1.99 0.69 0.56
CA ARG A 124 -0.78 1.47 0.92
C ARG A 124 0.50 0.80 0.45
N ALA A 125 0.63 -0.51 0.67
CA ALA A 125 1.79 -1.28 0.21
C ALA A 125 1.84 -1.41 -1.32
N THR A 126 0.70 -1.65 -1.97
CA THR A 126 0.65 -1.89 -3.41
C THR A 126 0.93 -0.63 -4.22
N ARG A 127 0.55 0.57 -3.74
CA ARG A 127 0.92 1.85 -4.39
C ARG A 127 2.43 2.11 -4.33
N ILE A 128 3.09 1.83 -3.20
CA ILE A 128 4.56 1.91 -3.10
C ILE A 128 5.21 0.90 -4.05
N TRP A 129 4.70 -0.34 -4.09
CA TRP A 129 5.20 -1.38 -4.98
C TRP A 129 5.09 -0.99 -6.46
N LEU A 130 3.96 -0.35 -6.87
CA LEU A 130 3.78 0.18 -8.22
C LEU A 130 4.82 1.25 -8.54
N ASP A 131 4.99 2.25 -7.67
CA ASP A 131 5.97 3.32 -7.88
C ASP A 131 7.39 2.76 -8.02
N LEU A 132 7.78 1.83 -7.16
CA LEU A 132 9.10 1.18 -7.24
C LEU A 132 9.28 0.37 -8.53
N LEU A 133 8.22 -0.29 -9.03
CA LEU A 133 8.26 -1.03 -10.29
C LEU A 133 8.36 -0.07 -11.49
N LEU A 134 7.58 1.01 -11.51
CA LEU A 134 7.68 2.05 -12.52
C LEU A 134 9.05 2.72 -12.55
N ILE A 135 9.62 3.02 -11.37
CA ILE A 135 10.98 3.57 -11.26
C ILE A 135 12.00 2.61 -11.86
N LYS A 136 11.93 1.35 -11.47
CA LYS A 136 12.89 0.31 -11.92
C LYS A 136 12.84 0.10 -13.43
N LYS A 137 11.66 0.15 -14.05
CA LYS A 137 11.46 -0.21 -15.46
C LYS A 137 11.46 0.99 -16.40
N LEU A 138 10.90 2.12 -15.97
CA LEU A 138 10.62 3.27 -16.83
C LEU A 138 11.27 4.58 -16.36
N GLY A 139 11.92 4.60 -15.19
CA GLY A 139 12.48 5.82 -14.61
C GLY A 139 11.39 6.85 -14.26
N LYS A 140 10.19 6.41 -13.92
CA LYS A 140 9.04 7.27 -13.58
C LYS A 140 8.32 6.74 -12.34
N CYS A 141 7.57 7.60 -11.66
CA CYS A 141 6.59 7.20 -10.63
C CYS A 141 5.28 7.98 -10.82
N VAL A 142 4.26 7.60 -10.10
CA VAL A 142 2.99 8.33 -10.10
C VAL A 142 3.11 9.54 -9.17
N ASN A 143 2.60 10.70 -9.59
CA ASN A 143 2.39 11.84 -8.71
C ASN A 143 0.99 11.74 -8.08
N TRP A 144 0.88 10.97 -7.01
CA TRP A 144 -0.39 10.68 -6.34
C TRP A 144 -1.10 11.93 -5.82
N GLN A 145 -0.38 13.02 -5.54
CA GLN A 145 -0.96 14.27 -5.09
C GLN A 145 -1.94 14.89 -6.10
N LYS A 146 -1.73 14.63 -7.40
CA LYS A 146 -2.58 15.15 -8.47
C LYS A 146 -3.83 14.32 -8.70
N ILE A 147 -3.96 13.18 -8.05
CA ILE A 147 -5.08 12.26 -8.22
C ILE A 147 -5.96 12.36 -6.98
N ASN A 148 -7.22 12.73 -7.17
CA ASN A 148 -8.17 12.76 -6.07
C ASN A 148 -8.61 11.34 -5.69
N LYS A 149 -9.17 11.20 -4.49
CA LYS A 149 -9.56 9.91 -3.92
C LYS A 149 -10.68 9.23 -4.69
N GLU A 150 -11.69 9.99 -5.07
CA GLU A 150 -12.90 9.51 -5.71
C GLU A 150 -12.57 8.96 -7.10
N ASP A 151 -11.79 9.68 -7.90
CA ASP A 151 -11.37 9.26 -9.24
C ASP A 151 -10.52 7.99 -9.15
N TYR A 152 -9.52 7.96 -8.25
CA TYR A 152 -8.67 6.80 -8.07
C TYR A 152 -9.45 5.56 -7.65
N LEU A 153 -10.27 5.65 -6.59
CA LEU A 153 -11.01 4.49 -6.08
C LEU A 153 -12.06 4.00 -7.08
N SER A 154 -12.70 4.93 -7.81
CA SER A 154 -13.66 4.59 -8.85
C SER A 154 -13.00 3.89 -10.05
N ALA A 155 -11.86 4.40 -10.52
CA ALA A 155 -11.09 3.78 -11.59
C ALA A 155 -10.58 2.39 -11.18
N MET A 156 -10.08 2.24 -9.95
CA MET A 156 -9.66 0.94 -9.41
C MET A 156 -10.82 -0.05 -9.28
N LYS A 157 -12.02 0.39 -8.87
CA LYS A 157 -13.20 -0.48 -8.82
C LYS A 157 -13.60 -0.97 -10.21
N ARG A 158 -13.56 -0.10 -11.22
CA ARG A 158 -13.88 -0.48 -12.61
C ARG A 158 -12.79 -1.28 -13.30
N SER A 159 -11.53 -1.17 -12.85
CA SER A 159 -10.39 -1.85 -13.46
C SER A 159 -10.48 -3.38 -13.43
N ILE A 160 -11.29 -3.94 -12.55
CA ILE A 160 -11.59 -5.39 -12.50
C ILE A 160 -12.19 -5.88 -13.82
N ILE A 161 -12.95 -5.03 -14.52
CA ILE A 161 -13.59 -5.34 -15.80
C ILE A 161 -12.77 -4.77 -16.95
N ASN A 162 -12.29 -3.52 -16.81
CA ASN A 162 -11.54 -2.82 -17.85
C ASN A 162 -10.54 -1.86 -17.21
N SER A 163 -9.25 -2.09 -17.46
CA SER A 163 -8.14 -1.31 -16.88
C SER A 163 -7.84 0.00 -17.63
N LEU A 164 -8.60 0.35 -18.69
CA LEU A 164 -8.29 1.53 -19.52
C LEU A 164 -8.33 2.82 -18.72
N GLU A 165 -9.34 3.01 -17.89
CA GLU A 165 -9.52 4.25 -17.10
C GLU A 165 -8.37 4.47 -16.11
N ILE A 166 -8.01 3.43 -15.34
CA ILE A 166 -6.87 3.54 -14.42
C ILE A 166 -5.55 3.74 -15.16
N LYS A 167 -5.37 3.15 -16.35
CA LYS A 167 -4.19 3.40 -17.19
C LYS A 167 -4.10 4.85 -17.62
N ILE A 168 -5.20 5.44 -18.10
CA ILE A 168 -5.23 6.86 -18.49
C ILE A 168 -4.91 7.74 -17.28
N LEU A 169 -5.62 7.55 -16.18
CA LEU A 169 -5.45 8.32 -14.94
C LEU A 169 -4.00 8.30 -14.43
N LEU A 170 -3.39 7.13 -14.38
CA LEU A 170 -1.99 7.01 -13.93
C LEU A 170 -1.01 7.60 -14.95
N LYS A 171 -1.23 7.39 -16.24
CA LYS A 171 -0.34 7.87 -17.33
C LYS A 171 -0.23 9.39 -17.36
N GLU A 172 -1.36 10.08 -17.22
CA GLU A 172 -1.43 11.55 -17.17
C GLU A 172 -0.77 12.16 -15.94
N ASN A 173 -0.59 11.36 -14.89
CA ASN A 173 0.00 11.79 -13.64
C ASN A 173 1.40 11.19 -13.37
N LEU A 174 2.08 10.67 -14.40
CA LEU A 174 3.47 10.23 -14.26
C LEU A 174 4.41 11.42 -14.10
N THR A 175 5.48 11.22 -13.32
CA THR A 175 6.58 12.17 -13.16
C THR A 175 7.93 11.46 -13.24
N SER A 176 8.95 12.17 -13.74
CA SER A 176 10.35 11.72 -13.74
C SER A 176 11.12 12.19 -12.52
N ASN A 177 10.49 12.89 -11.57
CA ASN A 177 11.13 13.38 -10.34
C ASN A 177 11.31 12.26 -9.30
N ILE A 178 11.85 11.13 -9.70
CA ILE A 178 11.95 9.89 -8.92
C ILE A 178 12.96 9.95 -7.76
N SER A 179 13.91 10.88 -7.80
CA SER A 179 14.90 11.12 -6.73
C SER A 179 14.46 12.21 -5.76
N ASN A 180 13.34 12.89 -6.03
CA ASN A 180 12.85 13.96 -5.18
C ASN A 180 12.15 13.37 -3.95
N ARG A 181 12.79 13.53 -2.79
CA ARG A 181 12.28 13.07 -1.50
C ARG A 181 10.88 13.63 -1.20
N ASP A 182 10.62 14.89 -1.53
CA ASP A 182 9.33 15.52 -1.23
C ASP A 182 8.20 14.91 -2.07
N VAL A 183 8.47 14.50 -3.32
CA VAL A 183 7.50 13.78 -4.15
C VAL A 183 7.13 12.46 -3.48
N PHE A 184 8.11 11.67 -3.03
CA PHE A 184 7.84 10.40 -2.36
C PHE A 184 7.05 10.60 -1.06
N MET A 185 7.48 11.52 -0.20
CA MET A 185 6.81 11.79 1.08
C MET A 185 5.37 12.27 0.88
N SER A 186 5.16 13.16 -0.06
CA SER A 186 3.83 13.65 -0.39
C SER A 186 2.94 12.57 -1.02
N ASN A 187 3.51 11.67 -1.82
CA ASN A 187 2.83 10.50 -2.36
C ASN A 187 2.37 9.56 -1.23
N ILE A 188 3.20 9.34 -0.21
CA ILE A 188 2.82 8.57 0.97
C ILE A 188 1.65 9.23 1.69
N ASN A 189 1.71 10.54 1.97
CA ASN A 189 0.60 11.26 2.60
C ASN A 189 -0.70 11.09 1.81
N GLN A 190 -0.66 11.24 0.49
CA GLN A 190 -1.84 11.06 -0.35
C GLN A 190 -2.35 9.61 -0.35
N SER A 191 -1.46 8.64 -0.37
CA SER A 191 -1.80 7.22 -0.27
C SER A 191 -2.58 6.90 1.02
N TYR A 192 -2.22 7.54 2.12
CA TYR A 192 -2.92 7.38 3.40
C TYR A 192 -4.27 8.13 3.43
N ARG A 193 -4.37 9.29 2.77
CA ARG A 193 -5.65 10.01 2.62
C ARG A 193 -6.69 9.18 1.86
N TYR A 194 -6.30 8.33 0.92
CA TYR A 194 -7.22 7.41 0.27
C TYR A 194 -7.88 6.44 1.25
N GLU A 195 -7.24 6.14 2.36
CA GLU A 195 -7.76 5.28 3.44
C GLU A 195 -8.37 6.10 4.61
N ASN A 196 -8.64 7.41 4.43
CA ASN A 196 -9.12 8.36 5.46
C ASN A 196 -8.14 8.58 6.63
N MET A 197 -6.85 8.32 6.42
CA MET A 197 -5.80 8.54 7.40
C MET A 197 -5.06 9.85 7.09
N SER A 198 -5.28 10.89 7.91
CA SER A 198 -4.73 12.23 7.71
C SER A 198 -4.34 12.94 9.03
N ASN A 199 -4.16 12.15 10.10
CA ASN A 199 -3.81 12.72 11.42
C ASN A 199 -2.36 13.22 11.48
N TYR A 200 -1.49 12.67 10.65
CA TYR A 200 -0.06 12.99 10.65
C TYR A 200 0.44 13.38 9.27
N ASP A 201 1.30 14.41 9.22
CA ASP A 201 2.08 14.72 8.03
C ASP A 201 3.45 14.04 8.13
N ILE A 202 3.82 13.27 7.10
CA ILE A 202 5.07 12.52 7.06
C ILE A 202 6.30 13.41 7.16
N HIS A 203 6.21 14.68 6.68
CA HIS A 203 7.31 15.64 6.75
C HIS A 203 7.64 16.04 8.21
N ASN A 204 6.67 15.92 9.12
CA ASN A 204 6.76 16.39 10.52
C ASN A 204 6.77 15.24 11.55
N LEU A 205 7.00 13.99 11.15
CA LEU A 205 6.86 12.85 12.05
C LEU A 205 7.88 12.81 13.19
N ASP A 206 9.11 13.28 12.97
CA ASP A 206 10.20 13.11 13.91
C ASP A 206 10.06 13.93 15.21
N ASN A 207 9.18 14.96 15.21
CA ASN A 207 9.10 15.93 16.31
C ASN A 207 8.11 15.58 17.43
N LYS A 208 7.27 14.54 17.28
CA LYS A 208 6.14 14.32 18.23
C LYS A 208 6.25 13.11 19.16
N PHE A 209 7.02 12.08 18.81
CA PHE A 209 7.04 10.82 19.60
C PHE A 209 8.15 10.75 20.65
N GLU A 210 9.26 11.45 20.50
CA GLU A 210 10.30 11.56 21.54
C GLU A 210 9.77 12.16 22.85
N LEU A 211 8.67 12.93 22.78
CA LEU A 211 8.03 13.55 23.95
C LEU A 211 7.19 12.57 24.79
N LYS A 212 6.71 11.45 24.23
CA LYS A 212 5.92 10.46 24.98
C LYS A 212 6.80 9.44 25.71
N GLU A 213 7.91 9.01 25.11
CA GLU A 213 8.84 8.09 25.76
C GLU A 213 9.54 8.72 26.98
N LYS A 214 9.76 10.05 26.96
CA LYS A 214 10.32 10.77 28.14
C LYS A 214 9.32 10.95 29.28
N LYS A 215 8.01 10.86 29.03
CA LYS A 215 6.97 10.96 30.08
C LYS A 215 6.62 9.64 30.76
N SER A 216 6.96 8.49 30.14
CA SER A 216 6.71 7.15 30.73
C SER A 216 7.88 6.62 31.56
N LYS A 217 9.01 7.38 31.66
CA LYS A 217 10.21 7.03 32.46
C LYS A 217 10.45 7.97 33.64
N LYS A 218 9.46 8.72 34.08
CA LYS A 218 9.39 9.45 35.32
C LYS A 218 8.22 8.91 36.18
#